data_8100101952c608a68a1c7d5c5203e261
#
_entry.id   8100101952c608a68a1c7d5c5203e261
#
_cell.length_a   1.000
_cell.length_b   1.000
_cell.length_c   1.000
_cell.angle_alpha   90.00
_cell.angle_beta   90.00
_cell.angle_gamma   90.00
#
_symmetry.space_group_name_H-M   'P 1'
#
loop_
_entity.id
_entity.type
_entity.pdbx_description
1 polymer ?
#
loop_
_entity_poly.entity_id
_entity_poly.type
_entity_poly.pdbx_seq_one_letter_code
_entity_poly.pdbx_strand_id
1 'polypeptide(L)'
;IYITGSNANLLSSELATYLSGRYVLIHVWPLSYREFLYFNSENDSAAAFRKFIEFGGFPGLKDMMENPVQIRSYLEGIYSTVLLKDVIARNRIRDTAVLEKIILYIADNTGNIFSAKRISDFMKSGGRPLSVETIYNDIKYLENALVLHKVPRYDVRGKKILETMEKYYLADQGLLTFLHGYKDTYINGILENIVFIELLRRGYKVFIGKIGDMEIDFAAEKNGEKLYVQVAYLIGSE
;
A
#
# COMPACT_ATOMS: atom_id res chain seq x y z
N ILE A 1 -2.72 25.21 -15.51
CA ILE A 1 -1.91 24.08 -16.05
C ILE A 1 -2.06 22.94 -15.07
N TYR A 2 -2.39 21.74 -15.56
CA TYR A 2 -2.39 20.51 -14.78
C TYR A 2 -1.18 19.68 -15.19
N ILE A 3 -0.43 19.19 -14.19
CA ILE A 3 0.73 18.31 -14.37
C ILE A 3 0.42 17.03 -13.61
N THR A 4 0.59 15.88 -14.24
CA THR A 4 0.35 14.56 -13.63
C THR A 4 1.66 13.78 -13.59
N GLY A 5 1.81 12.93 -12.58
CA GLY A 5 2.96 12.05 -12.45
C GLY A 5 2.69 10.93 -11.45
N SER A 6 3.33 9.79 -11.66
CA SER A 6 3.27 8.59 -10.81
C SER A 6 4.35 8.57 -9.72
N ASN A 7 4.94 9.72 -9.38
CA ASN A 7 6.04 9.77 -8.43
C ASN A 7 5.92 10.98 -7.50
N ALA A 8 5.98 10.74 -6.19
CA ALA A 8 5.90 11.77 -5.16
C ALA A 8 7.02 12.81 -5.27
N ASN A 9 8.21 12.42 -5.73
CA ASN A 9 9.37 13.30 -5.85
C ASN A 9 9.38 14.16 -7.11
N LEU A 10 8.58 13.87 -8.13
CA LEU A 10 8.52 14.67 -9.36
C LEU A 10 8.04 16.10 -9.08
N LEU A 11 7.20 16.26 -8.05
CA LEU A 11 6.70 17.57 -7.64
C LEU A 11 7.48 18.17 -6.45
N SER A 12 8.26 17.35 -5.72
CA SER A 12 8.93 17.80 -4.50
C SER A 12 10.35 18.31 -4.72
N SER A 13 11.09 17.89 -5.76
CA SER A 13 12.50 18.26 -5.94
C SER A 13 12.74 19.24 -7.08
N GLU A 14 12.40 18.91 -8.32
CA GLU A 14 12.71 19.77 -9.46
C GLU A 14 11.60 20.78 -9.75
N LEU A 15 10.34 20.33 -9.81
CA LEU A 15 9.21 21.21 -10.07
C LEU A 15 8.88 22.13 -8.88
N ALA A 16 9.08 21.68 -7.64
CA ALA A 16 8.86 22.51 -6.46
C ALA A 16 9.81 23.72 -6.45
N THR A 17 11.05 23.51 -6.88
CA THR A 17 12.04 24.60 -6.99
C THR A 17 11.61 25.64 -8.05
N TYR A 18 11.11 25.19 -9.20
CA TYR A 18 10.64 26.09 -10.26
C TYR A 18 9.28 26.71 -9.97
N LEU A 19 8.39 25.99 -9.29
CA LEU A 19 7.03 26.47 -9.02
C LEU A 19 6.91 27.24 -7.70
N SER A 20 7.90 27.18 -6.82
CA SER A 20 8.05 27.99 -5.60
C SER A 20 6.73 28.27 -4.85
N GLY A 21 6.01 27.21 -4.45
CA GLY A 21 4.76 27.33 -3.71
C GLY A 21 3.52 27.76 -4.53
N ARG A 22 3.61 27.80 -5.85
CA ARG A 22 2.51 28.17 -6.78
C ARG A 22 1.75 26.98 -7.32
N TYR A 23 1.67 25.87 -6.55
CA TYR A 23 0.94 24.67 -6.96
C TYR A 23 0.11 24.12 -5.79
N VAL A 24 -0.93 23.38 -6.15
CA VAL A 24 -1.72 22.58 -5.22
C VAL A 24 -1.51 21.11 -5.60
N LEU A 25 -1.08 20.30 -4.63
CA LEU A 25 -0.91 18.88 -4.81
C LEU A 25 -2.25 18.18 -4.59
N ILE A 26 -2.68 17.42 -5.60
CA ILE A 26 -3.88 16.59 -5.53
C ILE A 26 -3.45 15.14 -5.63
N HIS A 27 -3.67 14.38 -4.56
CA HIS A 27 -3.47 12.92 -4.59
C HIS A 27 -4.68 12.25 -5.22
N VAL A 28 -4.45 11.48 -6.28
CA VAL A 28 -5.47 10.65 -6.92
C VAL A 28 -5.28 9.21 -6.44
N TRP A 29 -6.25 8.71 -5.70
CA TRP A 29 -6.26 7.36 -5.16
C TRP A 29 -6.96 6.40 -6.14
N PRO A 30 -6.70 5.09 -6.09
CA PRO A 30 -7.60 4.09 -6.68
C PRO A 30 -9.02 4.26 -6.18
N LEU A 31 -10.04 3.78 -6.85
CA LEU A 31 -11.44 3.92 -6.44
C LEU A 31 -11.66 3.36 -5.02
N SER A 32 -12.38 4.09 -4.17
CA SER A 32 -12.97 3.53 -2.96
C SER A 32 -14.05 2.52 -3.32
N TYR A 33 -14.48 1.67 -2.37
CA TYR A 33 -15.58 0.73 -2.61
C TYR A 33 -16.86 1.43 -3.11
N ARG A 34 -17.20 2.58 -2.54
CA ARG A 34 -18.35 3.37 -2.97
C ARG A 34 -18.20 3.89 -4.40
N GLU A 35 -17.01 4.39 -4.75
CA GLU A 35 -16.71 4.85 -6.11
C GLU A 35 -16.67 3.67 -7.08
N PHE A 36 -16.15 2.50 -6.65
CA PHE A 36 -16.18 1.26 -7.42
C PHE A 36 -17.61 0.85 -7.78
N LEU A 37 -18.54 0.85 -6.82
CA LEU A 37 -19.95 0.55 -7.07
C LEU A 37 -20.55 1.52 -8.10
N TYR A 38 -20.35 2.81 -7.89
CA TYR A 38 -20.86 3.84 -8.80
C TYR A 38 -20.27 3.71 -10.22
N PHE A 39 -18.95 3.54 -10.31
CA PHE A 39 -18.22 3.48 -11.55
C PHE A 39 -18.57 2.24 -12.40
N ASN A 40 -18.81 1.11 -11.75
CA ASN A 40 -19.18 -0.15 -12.39
C ASN A 40 -20.71 -0.35 -12.50
N SER A 41 -21.52 0.61 -12.04
CA SER A 41 -22.99 0.50 -12.00
C SER A 41 -23.46 -0.74 -11.21
N GLU A 42 -22.73 -1.09 -10.14
CA GLU A 42 -23.01 -2.21 -9.24
C GLU A 42 -23.84 -1.76 -8.05
N ASN A 43 -24.71 -2.64 -7.55
CA ASN A 43 -25.38 -2.44 -6.27
C ASN A 43 -24.49 -2.96 -5.12
N ASP A 44 -24.63 -2.35 -3.94
CA ASP A 44 -23.95 -2.82 -2.74
C ASP A 44 -24.42 -4.24 -2.38
N SER A 45 -23.49 -5.17 -2.40
CA SER A 45 -23.74 -6.60 -2.15
C SER A 45 -22.45 -7.31 -1.73
N ALA A 46 -22.59 -8.45 -1.08
CA ALA A 46 -21.44 -9.30 -0.74
C ALA A 46 -20.64 -9.72 -2.00
N ALA A 47 -21.31 -9.92 -3.14
CA ALA A 47 -20.65 -10.27 -4.41
C ALA A 47 -19.83 -9.08 -4.96
N ALA A 48 -20.40 -7.87 -4.95
CA ALA A 48 -19.69 -6.66 -5.38
C ALA A 48 -18.50 -6.36 -4.45
N PHE A 49 -18.67 -6.53 -3.14
CA PHE A 49 -17.56 -6.35 -2.19
C PHE A 49 -16.45 -7.39 -2.40
N ARG A 50 -16.80 -8.64 -2.69
CA ARG A 50 -15.81 -9.68 -3.04
C ARG A 50 -15.04 -9.31 -4.32
N LYS A 51 -15.70 -8.83 -5.37
CA LYS A 51 -15.03 -8.33 -6.60
C LYS A 51 -14.05 -7.20 -6.26
N PHE A 52 -14.45 -6.26 -5.43
CA PHE A 52 -13.59 -5.15 -5.00
C PHE A 52 -12.37 -5.61 -4.20
N ILE A 53 -12.56 -6.57 -3.27
CA ILE A 53 -11.45 -7.19 -2.50
C ILE A 53 -10.46 -7.87 -3.45
N GLU A 54 -10.96 -8.64 -4.42
CA GLU A 54 -10.15 -9.47 -5.29
C GLU A 54 -9.44 -8.67 -6.37
N PHE A 55 -10.13 -7.72 -7.00
CA PHE A 55 -9.61 -7.04 -8.19
C PHE A 55 -9.10 -5.62 -7.93
N GLY A 56 -9.48 -5.02 -6.81
CA GLY A 56 -9.04 -3.68 -6.45
C GLY A 56 -9.85 -2.55 -7.04
N GLY A 57 -9.31 -1.33 -6.90
CA GLY A 57 -9.98 -0.08 -7.27
C GLY A 57 -9.38 0.63 -8.49
N PHE A 58 -8.60 -0.04 -9.33
CA PHE A 58 -8.09 0.61 -10.55
C PHE A 58 -9.21 0.85 -11.58
N PRO A 59 -9.46 2.11 -12.02
CA PRO A 59 -10.56 2.43 -12.91
C PRO A 59 -10.54 1.70 -14.26
N GLY A 60 -9.35 1.37 -14.77
CA GLY A 60 -9.21 0.66 -16.04
C GLY A 60 -9.70 -0.79 -16.03
N LEU A 61 -10.13 -1.31 -14.88
CA LEU A 61 -10.71 -2.65 -14.77
C LEU A 61 -12.19 -2.71 -15.16
N LYS A 62 -12.87 -1.56 -15.32
CA LYS A 62 -14.32 -1.48 -15.53
C LYS A 62 -14.85 -2.46 -16.59
N ASP A 63 -14.25 -2.43 -17.76
CA ASP A 63 -14.72 -3.23 -18.90
C ASP A 63 -14.20 -4.68 -18.88
N MET A 64 -13.47 -5.06 -17.83
CA MET A 64 -12.82 -6.38 -17.70
C MET A 64 -13.42 -7.22 -16.56
N MET A 65 -14.37 -6.69 -15.78
CA MET A 65 -14.86 -7.30 -14.52
C MET A 65 -15.44 -8.73 -14.69
N GLU A 66 -15.85 -9.09 -15.89
CA GLU A 66 -16.37 -10.44 -16.18
C GLU A 66 -15.29 -11.40 -16.73
N ASN A 67 -14.04 -10.92 -16.89
CA ASN A 67 -12.94 -11.73 -17.44
C ASN A 67 -11.70 -11.69 -16.55
N PRO A 68 -11.54 -12.67 -15.65
CA PRO A 68 -10.39 -12.75 -14.73
C PRO A 68 -9.03 -12.77 -15.43
N VAL A 69 -8.94 -13.32 -16.64
CA VAL A 69 -7.69 -13.36 -17.42
C VAL A 69 -7.29 -11.94 -17.86
N GLN A 70 -8.25 -11.15 -18.34
CA GLN A 70 -7.99 -9.76 -18.73
C GLN A 70 -7.62 -8.90 -17.51
N ILE A 71 -8.30 -9.09 -16.38
CA ILE A 71 -7.98 -8.41 -15.12
C ILE A 71 -6.52 -8.71 -14.73
N ARG A 72 -6.14 -9.98 -14.72
CA ARG A 72 -4.78 -10.39 -14.38
C ARG A 72 -3.75 -9.76 -15.33
N SER A 73 -3.98 -9.79 -16.64
CA SER A 73 -3.09 -9.18 -17.63
C SER A 73 -2.98 -7.67 -17.46
N TYR A 74 -4.07 -6.99 -17.09
CA TYR A 74 -4.07 -5.57 -16.82
C TYR A 74 -3.25 -5.23 -15.56
N LEU A 75 -3.45 -5.96 -14.46
CA LEU A 75 -2.69 -5.78 -13.22
C LEU A 75 -1.20 -6.10 -13.42
N GLU A 76 -0.88 -7.12 -14.21
CA GLU A 76 0.49 -7.43 -14.63
C GLU A 76 1.12 -6.27 -15.42
N GLY A 77 0.36 -5.65 -16.31
CA GLY A 77 0.79 -4.45 -17.04
C GLY A 77 1.09 -3.27 -16.11
N ILE A 78 0.25 -3.02 -15.09
CA ILE A 78 0.52 -2.00 -14.07
C ILE A 78 1.78 -2.35 -13.27
N TYR A 79 1.86 -3.58 -12.78
CA TYR A 79 2.99 -4.05 -12.00
C TYR A 79 4.31 -3.91 -12.77
N SER A 80 4.37 -4.40 -14.00
CA SER A 80 5.59 -4.38 -14.81
C SER A 80 5.97 -2.98 -15.28
N THR A 81 5.00 -2.12 -15.59
CA THR A 81 5.29 -0.79 -16.14
C THR A 81 5.57 0.22 -15.04
N VAL A 82 4.70 0.31 -14.03
CA VAL A 82 4.82 1.32 -12.96
C VAL A 82 5.83 0.88 -11.92
N LEU A 83 5.72 -0.36 -11.45
CA LEU A 83 6.57 -0.88 -10.38
C LEU A 83 7.98 -1.17 -10.85
N LEU A 84 8.12 -1.99 -11.87
CA LEU A 84 9.44 -2.46 -12.26
C LEU A 84 10.14 -1.46 -13.16
N LYS A 85 9.55 -1.08 -14.28
CA LYS A 85 10.23 -0.25 -15.26
C LYS A 85 10.54 1.15 -14.76
N ASP A 86 9.55 1.85 -14.16
CA ASP A 86 9.75 3.22 -13.69
C ASP A 86 10.66 3.29 -12.46
N VAL A 87 10.46 2.41 -11.47
CA VAL A 87 11.28 2.37 -10.25
C VAL A 87 12.71 1.97 -10.58
N ILE A 88 12.91 0.92 -11.38
CA ILE A 88 14.22 0.40 -11.76
C ILE A 88 14.98 1.43 -12.59
N ALA A 89 14.37 2.00 -13.63
CA ALA A 89 15.02 2.95 -14.52
C ALA A 89 15.43 4.25 -13.78
N ARG A 90 14.56 4.80 -12.96
CA ARG A 90 14.80 6.05 -12.21
C ARG A 90 15.90 5.91 -11.17
N ASN A 91 15.92 4.78 -10.45
CA ASN A 91 16.85 4.58 -9.35
C ASN A 91 18.06 3.76 -9.73
N ARG A 92 18.18 3.38 -11.01
CA ARG A 92 19.30 2.59 -11.57
C ARG A 92 19.53 1.30 -10.77
N ILE A 93 18.43 0.63 -10.39
CA ILE A 93 18.48 -0.60 -9.61
C ILE A 93 19.12 -1.69 -10.49
N ARG A 94 20.17 -2.31 -9.98
CA ARG A 94 20.94 -3.33 -10.72
C ARG A 94 20.36 -4.72 -10.56
N ASP A 95 19.86 -5.04 -9.37
CA ASP A 95 19.29 -6.36 -9.06
C ASP A 95 17.76 -6.26 -8.93
N THR A 96 17.09 -6.41 -10.05
CA THR A 96 15.62 -6.36 -10.15
C THR A 96 14.96 -7.52 -9.42
N ALA A 97 15.61 -8.69 -9.38
CA ALA A 97 15.08 -9.85 -8.68
C ALA A 97 15.05 -9.66 -7.16
N VAL A 98 15.93 -8.85 -6.60
CA VAL A 98 15.89 -8.47 -5.18
C VAL A 98 14.71 -7.56 -4.92
N LEU A 99 14.49 -6.54 -5.76
CA LEU A 99 13.34 -5.65 -5.62
C LEU A 99 12.01 -6.41 -5.65
N GLU A 100 11.85 -7.34 -6.60
CA GLU A 100 10.67 -8.20 -6.71
C GLU A 100 10.45 -9.04 -5.45
N LYS A 101 11.52 -9.63 -4.88
CA LYS A 101 11.42 -10.38 -3.63
C LYS A 101 11.03 -9.52 -2.44
N ILE A 102 11.50 -8.27 -2.36
CA ILE A 102 11.09 -7.32 -1.32
C ILE A 102 9.60 -7.01 -1.45
N ILE A 103 9.11 -6.76 -2.67
CA ILE A 103 7.68 -6.49 -2.93
C ILE A 103 6.83 -7.70 -2.51
N LEU A 104 7.20 -8.90 -2.94
CA LEU A 104 6.49 -10.12 -2.57
C LEU A 104 6.48 -10.34 -1.06
N TYR A 105 7.62 -10.14 -0.39
CA TYR A 105 7.69 -10.26 1.06
C TYR A 105 6.76 -9.25 1.76
N ILE A 106 6.70 -8.01 1.30
CA ILE A 106 5.80 -6.98 1.85
C ILE A 106 4.35 -7.37 1.60
N ALA A 107 4.01 -7.85 0.40
CA ALA A 107 2.67 -8.30 0.07
C ALA A 107 2.22 -9.47 0.97
N ASP A 108 3.07 -10.48 1.17
CA ASP A 108 2.82 -11.62 2.06
C ASP A 108 2.68 -11.23 3.53
N ASN A 109 3.25 -10.09 3.92
CA ASN A 109 3.24 -9.59 5.30
C ASN A 109 2.38 -8.33 5.47
N THR A 110 1.49 -8.03 4.53
CA THR A 110 0.55 -6.91 4.66
C THR A 110 -0.28 -7.08 5.93
N GLY A 111 -0.39 -6.01 6.72
CA GLY A 111 -1.03 -6.05 8.04
C GLY A 111 -0.13 -6.54 9.17
N ASN A 112 1.06 -7.07 8.89
CA ASN A 112 2.03 -7.51 9.89
C ASN A 112 3.17 -6.51 10.07
N ILE A 113 3.81 -6.56 11.25
CA ILE A 113 4.99 -5.76 11.54
C ILE A 113 6.14 -6.16 10.60
N PHE A 114 6.69 -5.16 9.92
CA PHE A 114 7.79 -5.33 8.98
C PHE A 114 9.14 -5.47 9.71
N SER A 115 10.03 -6.29 9.14
CA SER A 115 11.39 -6.45 9.62
C SER A 115 12.38 -6.62 8.46
N ALA A 116 13.10 -5.57 8.14
CA ALA A 116 14.18 -5.62 7.14
C ALA A 116 15.28 -6.62 7.52
N LYS A 117 15.50 -6.84 8.83
CA LYS A 117 16.44 -7.86 9.29
C LYS A 117 16.00 -9.27 8.88
N ARG A 118 14.71 -9.62 9.02
CA ARG A 118 14.20 -10.94 8.59
C ARG A 118 14.40 -11.14 7.07
N ILE A 119 14.17 -10.11 6.26
CA ILE A 119 14.46 -10.18 4.81
C ILE A 119 15.94 -10.40 4.57
N SER A 120 16.81 -9.64 5.25
CA SER A 120 18.27 -9.77 5.13
C SER A 120 18.74 -11.18 5.49
N ASP A 121 18.25 -11.74 6.60
CA ASP A 121 18.58 -13.10 7.06
C ASP A 121 18.07 -14.16 6.05
N PHE A 122 16.87 -14.00 5.53
CA PHE A 122 16.30 -14.86 4.49
C PHE A 122 17.13 -14.83 3.20
N MET A 123 17.49 -13.64 2.73
CA MET A 123 18.31 -13.47 1.52
C MET A 123 19.72 -14.06 1.70
N LYS A 124 20.30 -13.91 2.91
CA LYS A 124 21.60 -14.51 3.25
C LYS A 124 21.56 -16.04 3.23
N SER A 125 20.49 -16.65 3.75
CA SER A 125 20.32 -18.11 3.71
C SER A 125 20.17 -18.65 2.28
N GLY A 126 19.64 -17.84 1.37
CA GLY A 126 19.57 -18.15 -0.08
C GLY A 126 20.83 -17.83 -0.86
N GLY A 127 21.98 -17.56 -0.19
CA GLY A 127 23.27 -17.29 -0.86
C GLY A 127 23.39 -15.89 -1.49
N ARG A 128 22.45 -14.97 -1.22
CA ARG A 128 22.46 -13.59 -1.70
C ARG A 128 22.38 -12.61 -0.52
N PRO A 129 23.49 -12.35 0.19
CA PRO A 129 23.47 -11.43 1.31
C PRO A 129 23.06 -10.03 0.87
N LEU A 130 22.09 -9.47 1.58
CA LEU A 130 21.57 -8.12 1.35
C LEU A 130 21.63 -7.34 2.65
N SER A 131 22.14 -6.11 2.60
CA SER A 131 22.18 -5.25 3.77
C SER A 131 20.79 -4.71 4.13
N VAL A 132 20.54 -4.48 5.40
CA VAL A 132 19.30 -3.82 5.87
C VAL A 132 19.12 -2.45 5.23
N GLU A 133 20.22 -1.71 5.04
CA GLU A 133 20.23 -0.40 4.40
C GLU A 133 19.74 -0.48 2.93
N THR A 134 20.21 -1.47 2.17
CA THR A 134 19.77 -1.67 0.78
C THR A 134 18.27 -1.96 0.73
N ILE A 135 17.76 -2.79 1.66
CA ILE A 135 16.32 -3.10 1.74
C ILE A 135 15.50 -1.83 1.98
N TYR A 136 15.90 -0.99 2.92
CA TYR A 136 15.19 0.28 3.18
C TYR A 136 15.30 1.26 2.02
N ASN A 137 16.42 1.30 1.29
CA ASN A 137 16.57 2.12 0.10
C ASN A 137 15.61 1.67 -1.01
N ASP A 138 15.53 0.37 -1.27
CA ASP A 138 14.60 -0.19 -2.26
C ASP A 138 13.14 0.07 -1.89
N ILE A 139 12.79 -0.09 -0.61
CA ILE A 139 11.46 0.27 -0.09
C ILE A 139 11.18 1.76 -0.31
N LYS A 140 12.15 2.63 -0.06
CA LYS A 140 11.99 4.07 -0.27
C LYS A 140 11.72 4.42 -1.73
N TYR A 141 12.31 3.68 -2.67
CA TYR A 141 12.02 3.86 -4.09
C TYR A 141 10.58 3.47 -4.43
N LEU A 142 10.04 2.41 -3.81
CA LEU A 142 8.65 2.00 -3.95
C LEU A 142 7.66 2.97 -3.29
N GLU A 143 8.00 3.55 -2.14
CA GLU A 143 7.24 4.62 -1.50
C GLU A 143 7.17 5.86 -2.40
N ASN A 144 8.31 6.27 -2.96
CA ASN A 144 8.39 7.41 -3.87
C ASN A 144 7.58 7.19 -5.16
N ALA A 145 7.45 5.96 -5.61
CA ALA A 145 6.60 5.58 -6.74
C ALA A 145 5.12 5.44 -6.37
N LEU A 146 4.74 5.75 -5.13
CA LEU A 146 3.37 5.64 -4.61
C LEU A 146 2.79 4.22 -4.68
N VAL A 147 3.65 3.21 -4.66
CA VAL A 147 3.28 1.79 -4.69
C VAL A 147 3.08 1.23 -3.30
N LEU A 148 3.95 1.68 -2.39
CA LEU A 148 3.92 1.32 -0.98
C LEU A 148 3.66 2.56 -0.12
N HIS A 149 2.99 2.33 0.99
CA HIS A 149 2.78 3.31 2.04
C HIS A 149 3.31 2.77 3.35
N LYS A 150 4.26 3.49 3.93
CA LYS A 150 4.80 3.21 5.27
C LYS A 150 3.84 3.75 6.33
N VAL A 151 3.53 2.92 7.32
CA VAL A 151 2.74 3.31 8.49
C VAL A 151 3.61 3.18 9.73
N PRO A 152 4.05 4.30 10.32
CA PRO A 152 4.85 4.27 11.53
C PRO A 152 4.00 3.86 12.73
N ARG A 153 4.65 3.31 13.74
CA ARG A 153 4.02 2.94 15.00
C ARG A 153 3.94 4.13 15.95
N TYR A 154 2.83 4.25 16.66
CA TYR A 154 2.58 5.32 17.62
C TYR A 154 2.25 4.73 19.00
N ASP A 155 3.06 5.07 19.99
CA ASP A 155 2.74 4.77 21.38
C ASP A 155 1.68 5.75 21.89
N VAL A 156 0.46 5.24 22.07
CA VAL A 156 -0.70 6.04 22.47
C VAL A 156 -0.53 6.61 23.89
N ARG A 157 0.10 5.83 24.81
CA ARG A 157 0.36 6.27 26.19
C ARG A 157 1.55 7.25 26.25
N GLY A 158 2.65 6.88 25.59
CA GLY A 158 3.85 7.70 25.55
C GLY A 158 3.75 8.91 24.61
N LYS A 159 2.70 8.99 23.80
CA LYS A 159 2.45 10.08 22.82
C LYS A 159 3.64 10.34 21.89
N LYS A 160 4.31 9.28 21.45
CA LYS A 160 5.49 9.37 20.58
C LYS A 160 5.44 8.37 19.42
N ILE A 161 6.02 8.79 18.29
CA ILE A 161 6.23 7.90 17.14
C ILE A 161 7.42 7.00 17.45
N LEU A 162 7.28 5.70 17.15
CA LEU A 162 8.35 4.73 17.30
C LEU A 162 9.04 4.56 15.94
N GLU A 163 10.38 4.52 15.96
CA GLU A 163 11.19 4.45 14.73
C GLU A 163 11.25 3.05 14.11
N THR A 164 10.81 2.03 14.86
CA THR A 164 10.86 0.64 14.44
C THR A 164 9.48 -0.02 14.52
N MET A 165 9.34 -1.16 13.87
CA MET A 165 8.11 -1.97 13.86
C MET A 165 6.96 -1.29 13.08
N GLU A 166 7.30 -0.66 11.98
CA GLU A 166 6.34 -0.15 11.00
C GLU A 166 5.61 -1.28 10.27
N LYS A 167 4.46 -0.96 9.70
CA LYS A 167 3.76 -1.78 8.69
C LYS A 167 3.85 -1.12 7.32
N TYR A 168 3.67 -1.92 6.27
CA TYR A 168 3.58 -1.45 4.89
C TYR A 168 2.29 -1.94 4.26
N TYR A 169 1.65 -1.05 3.50
CA TYR A 169 0.46 -1.34 2.73
C TYR A 169 0.68 -0.98 1.27
N LEU A 170 0.05 -1.70 0.36
CA LEU A 170 0.10 -1.40 -1.07
C LEU A 170 -0.93 -0.30 -1.42
N ALA A 171 -0.67 0.40 -2.52
CA ALA A 171 -1.57 1.45 -3.02
C ALA A 171 -2.98 0.92 -3.36
N ASP A 172 -3.08 -0.37 -3.69
CA ASP A 172 -4.33 -1.03 -4.04
C ASP A 172 -4.30 -2.52 -3.67
N GLN A 173 -5.40 -3.03 -3.14
CA GLN A 173 -5.51 -4.45 -2.76
C GLN A 173 -5.52 -5.39 -3.97
N GLY A 174 -5.90 -4.93 -5.16
CA GLY A 174 -5.82 -5.74 -6.38
C GLY A 174 -4.38 -6.13 -6.71
N LEU A 175 -3.39 -5.30 -6.36
CA LEU A 175 -1.98 -5.67 -6.48
C LEU A 175 -1.58 -6.78 -5.50
N LEU A 176 -2.15 -6.80 -4.29
CA LEU A 176 -1.92 -7.89 -3.33
C LEU A 176 -2.39 -9.21 -3.92
N THR A 177 -3.65 -9.25 -4.37
CA THR A 177 -4.25 -10.47 -4.93
C THR A 177 -3.61 -10.89 -6.25
N PHE A 178 -3.11 -9.96 -7.05
CA PHE A 178 -2.32 -10.24 -8.24
C PHE A 178 -1.01 -10.96 -7.90
N LEU A 179 -0.29 -10.49 -6.87
CA LEU A 179 1.05 -11.00 -6.52
C LEU A 179 1.03 -12.42 -5.95
N HIS A 180 0.11 -12.74 -5.07
CA HIS A 180 0.08 -14.06 -4.42
C HIS A 180 -1.23 -14.84 -4.58
N GLY A 181 -2.16 -14.34 -5.38
CA GLY A 181 -3.49 -14.91 -5.54
C GLY A 181 -4.41 -14.60 -4.35
N TYR A 182 -5.71 -14.69 -4.59
CA TYR A 182 -6.70 -14.58 -3.52
C TYR A 182 -6.69 -15.85 -2.65
N LYS A 183 -6.49 -15.68 -1.35
CA LYS A 183 -6.57 -16.74 -0.33
C LYS A 183 -7.22 -16.18 0.92
N ASP A 184 -8.08 -16.97 1.55
CA ASP A 184 -8.77 -16.55 2.79
C ASP A 184 -7.81 -16.22 3.93
N THR A 185 -6.61 -16.81 3.93
CA THR A 185 -5.57 -16.54 4.92
C THR A 185 -5.03 -15.11 4.87
N TYR A 186 -5.19 -14.41 3.74
CA TYR A 186 -4.74 -13.02 3.57
C TYR A 186 -5.85 -11.99 3.79
N ILE A 187 -7.10 -12.44 4.04
CA ILE A 187 -8.26 -11.54 4.08
C ILE A 187 -8.10 -10.41 5.11
N ASN A 188 -7.54 -10.67 6.27
CA ASN A 188 -7.34 -9.65 7.30
C ASN A 188 -6.38 -8.55 6.80
N GLY A 189 -5.23 -8.92 6.21
CA GLY A 189 -4.29 -7.95 5.66
C GLY A 189 -4.88 -7.16 4.49
N ILE A 190 -5.70 -7.79 3.65
CA ILE A 190 -6.42 -7.12 2.55
C ILE A 190 -7.42 -6.10 3.10
N LEU A 191 -8.20 -6.47 4.12
CA LEU A 191 -9.15 -5.57 4.75
C LEU A 191 -8.46 -4.41 5.47
N GLU A 192 -7.35 -4.68 6.18
CA GLU A 192 -6.52 -3.62 6.75
C GLU A 192 -6.00 -2.66 5.65
N ASN A 193 -5.54 -3.19 4.51
CA ASN A 193 -5.08 -2.37 3.39
C ASN A 193 -6.20 -1.46 2.85
N ILE A 194 -7.40 -1.99 2.67
CA ILE A 194 -8.58 -1.23 2.21
C ILE A 194 -8.90 -0.10 3.21
N VAL A 195 -8.97 -0.42 4.50
CA VAL A 195 -9.27 0.55 5.55
C VAL A 195 -8.19 1.62 5.64
N PHE A 196 -6.92 1.22 5.55
CA PHE A 196 -5.78 2.15 5.55
C PHE A 196 -5.86 3.17 4.40
N ILE A 197 -6.06 2.70 3.16
CA ILE A 197 -6.18 3.60 1.99
C ILE A 197 -7.40 4.52 2.14
N GLU A 198 -8.52 4.02 2.65
CA GLU A 198 -9.70 4.83 2.90
C GLU A 198 -9.46 5.93 3.95
N LEU A 199 -8.71 5.64 5.01
CA LEU A 199 -8.32 6.64 6.01
C LEU A 199 -7.43 7.74 5.39
N LEU A 200 -6.45 7.36 4.57
CA LEU A 200 -5.61 8.32 3.85
C LEU A 200 -6.43 9.19 2.89
N ARG A 201 -7.34 8.58 2.13
CA ARG A 201 -8.26 9.26 1.22
C ARG A 201 -9.10 10.32 1.94
N ARG A 202 -9.56 10.01 3.15
CA ARG A 202 -10.30 10.93 4.01
C ARG A 202 -9.42 12.03 4.64
N GLY A 203 -8.13 12.00 4.38
CA GLY A 203 -7.16 12.99 4.86
C GLY A 203 -6.72 12.79 6.31
N TYR A 204 -6.83 11.57 6.83
CA TYR A 204 -6.26 11.25 8.13
C TYR A 204 -4.75 11.01 8.03
N LYS A 205 -4.02 11.42 9.05
CA LYS A 205 -2.68 10.94 9.33
C LYS A 205 -2.79 9.65 10.11
N VAL A 206 -2.23 8.57 9.57
CA VAL A 206 -2.48 7.21 10.07
C VAL A 206 -1.20 6.64 10.69
N PHE A 207 -1.37 5.97 11.82
CA PHE A 207 -0.35 5.26 12.58
C PHE A 207 -0.87 3.89 13.01
N ILE A 208 0.04 2.96 13.30
CA ILE A 208 -0.29 1.75 14.07
C ILE A 208 -0.31 2.12 15.54
N GLY A 209 -1.42 1.87 16.22
CA GLY A 209 -1.57 2.18 17.64
C GLY A 209 -0.88 1.12 18.52
N LYS A 210 -0.16 1.57 19.55
CA LYS A 210 0.34 0.71 20.63
C LYS A 210 -0.16 1.22 21.97
N ILE A 211 -0.81 0.34 22.76
CA ILE A 211 -1.24 0.63 24.15
C ILE A 211 -0.70 -0.46 25.06
N GLY A 212 0.40 -0.20 25.76
CA GLY A 212 1.10 -1.24 26.51
C GLY A 212 1.60 -2.34 25.58
N ASP A 213 1.15 -3.57 25.77
CA ASP A 213 1.47 -4.71 24.88
C ASP A 213 0.42 -4.97 23.79
N MET A 214 -0.69 -4.24 23.82
CA MET A 214 -1.75 -4.37 22.82
C MET A 214 -1.47 -3.50 21.60
N GLU A 215 -1.84 -4.03 20.43
CA GLU A 215 -1.82 -3.31 19.16
C GLU A 215 -3.25 -2.92 18.78
N ILE A 216 -3.39 -1.73 18.22
CA ILE A 216 -4.58 -1.26 17.53
C ILE A 216 -4.18 -1.08 16.07
N ASP A 217 -4.92 -1.66 15.13
CA ASP A 217 -4.54 -1.64 13.72
C ASP A 217 -4.27 -0.22 13.24
N PHE A 218 -5.17 0.72 13.55
CA PHE A 218 -4.95 2.12 13.20
C PHE A 218 -5.32 3.10 14.30
N ALA A 219 -4.40 4.02 14.56
CA ALA A 219 -4.64 5.29 15.26
C ALA A 219 -4.56 6.41 14.22
N ALA A 220 -5.68 7.01 13.89
CA ALA A 220 -5.79 8.01 12.83
C ALA A 220 -6.09 9.39 13.44
N GLU A 221 -5.48 10.45 12.90
CA GLU A 221 -5.64 11.82 13.38
C GLU A 221 -5.97 12.77 12.22
N LYS A 222 -6.98 13.61 12.42
CA LYS A 222 -7.37 14.66 11.48
C LYS A 222 -7.95 15.85 12.25
N ASN A 223 -7.42 17.06 12.01
CA ASN A 223 -7.90 18.31 12.63
C ASN A 223 -7.97 18.25 14.17
N GLY A 224 -7.07 17.52 14.81
CA GLY A 224 -7.04 17.34 16.27
C GLY A 224 -7.96 16.22 16.80
N GLU A 225 -8.82 15.65 15.97
CA GLU A 225 -9.64 14.50 16.32
C GLU A 225 -8.86 13.20 16.13
N LYS A 226 -9.03 12.26 17.05
CA LYS A 226 -8.41 10.93 17.00
C LYS A 226 -9.47 9.85 16.81
N LEU A 227 -9.20 8.96 15.88
CA LEU A 227 -9.99 7.78 15.58
C LEU A 227 -9.11 6.54 15.81
N TYR A 228 -9.64 5.55 16.53
CA TYR A 228 -9.01 4.24 16.70
C TYR A 228 -9.83 3.20 15.96
N VAL A 229 -9.17 2.42 15.11
CA VAL A 229 -9.83 1.44 14.25
C VAL A 229 -9.19 0.08 14.46
N GLN A 230 -10.05 -0.93 14.70
CA GLN A 230 -9.67 -2.34 14.68
C GLN A 230 -10.40 -2.99 13.52
N VAL A 231 -9.65 -3.73 12.70
CA VAL A 231 -10.17 -4.40 11.50
C VAL A 231 -10.27 -5.90 11.79
N ALA A 232 -11.44 -6.48 11.57
CA ALA A 232 -11.66 -7.91 11.75
C ALA A 232 -12.60 -8.45 10.68
N TYR A 233 -12.26 -9.60 10.11
CA TYR A 233 -13.12 -10.31 9.16
C TYR A 233 -14.30 -10.98 9.86
N LEU A 234 -14.03 -11.60 11.00
CA LEU A 234 -15.05 -12.21 11.86
C LEU A 234 -14.93 -11.61 13.25
N ILE A 235 -16.02 -11.04 13.74
CA ILE A 235 -16.14 -10.62 15.13
C ILE A 235 -16.67 -11.84 15.88
N GLY A 236 -15.82 -12.46 16.71
CA GLY A 236 -16.27 -13.55 17.57
C GLY A 236 -17.37 -13.03 18.50
N SER A 237 -18.50 -13.73 18.57
CA SER A 237 -19.47 -13.51 19.65
C SER A 237 -18.83 -13.97 20.96
N GLU A 238 -18.72 -13.06 21.94
CA GLU A 238 -18.46 -13.43 23.33
C GLU A 238 -19.57 -14.30 23.90
#